data_8fac149a8236bb10da281b2f9d87baca
#
_entry.id   8fac149a8236bb10da281b2f9d87baca
#
_cell.length_a   1.000
_cell.length_b   1.000
_cell.length_c   1.000
_cell.angle_alpha   90.00
_cell.angle_beta   90.00
_cell.angle_gamma   90.00
#
_symmetry.space_group_name_H-M   'P 1'
#
loop_
_entity.id
_entity.type
_entity.pdbx_description
1 polymer ?
#
loop_
_entity_poly.entity_id
_entity_poly.type
_entity_poly.pdbx_seq_one_letter_code
_entity_poly.pdbx_strand_id
1 'polypeptide(L)'
;MCIRDSGNPTPRIAECTAGMINAVGLQNPGVHHVTQHELPELKKIFHKPVIANVSGFSVEDYAYTCQLLDKEEQVGILEVNVSCPNVHGGGMSFGTDPACAAEVTRAVKAVTTKPVFIKLSPNVTDIVAIAKACEEAGADGICLINTLLGMRIDLNRRRPVIANTMGGFSGPAVFPVAVRMVYQVASACNIPVMGCGGVTSARDVVEMMMAGATAVQVGAANLVDPYACKKIIEDLPTVCADLGIDKLSDVIGVVKNG
;
A
#
# COMPACT_ATOMS: atom_id res chain seq x y z
N MET A 1 -0.66 -11.44 -2.26
CA MET A 1 -1.11 -12.81 -2.61
C MET A 1 -0.05 -13.77 -2.15
N CYS A 2 -0.43 -14.76 -1.42
CA CYS A 2 0.49 -15.80 -0.95
C CYS A 2 -0.22 -17.16 -0.98
N ILE A 3 -0.29 -17.83 0.13
CA ILE A 3 -1.14 -18.98 0.34
C ILE A 3 -2.62 -18.50 0.40
N ARG A 4 -3.55 -19.36 -0.04
CA ARG A 4 -4.98 -19.08 0.08
C ARG A 4 -5.36 -18.77 1.53
N ASP A 5 -6.06 -17.67 1.74
CA ASP A 5 -6.53 -17.21 3.05
C ASP A 5 -8.02 -16.81 2.98
N SER A 6 -8.83 -17.29 3.92
CA SER A 6 -10.26 -16.94 4.01
C SER A 6 -10.51 -15.57 4.67
N GLY A 7 -9.48 -14.97 5.25
CA GLY A 7 -9.58 -13.77 6.06
C GLY A 7 -10.11 -14.02 7.47
N ASN A 8 -10.25 -12.94 8.22
CA ASN A 8 -10.70 -12.96 9.61
C ASN A 8 -12.22 -13.13 9.75
N PRO A 9 -12.72 -13.52 10.94
CA PRO A 9 -14.15 -13.60 11.24
C PRO A 9 -14.86 -12.25 11.08
N THR A 10 -16.15 -12.30 10.75
CA THR A 10 -17.04 -11.12 10.71
C THR A 10 -17.62 -10.80 12.09
N PRO A 11 -18.04 -9.53 12.35
CA PRO A 11 -17.86 -8.33 11.50
C PRO A 11 -16.40 -7.89 11.44
N ARG A 12 -15.91 -7.57 10.25
CA ARG A 12 -14.51 -7.24 10.03
C ARG A 12 -14.28 -5.90 9.33
N ILE A 13 -15.36 -5.15 9.09
CA ILE A 13 -15.35 -3.79 8.55
C ILE A 13 -16.39 -2.98 9.31
N ALA A 14 -16.06 -1.73 9.64
CA ALA A 14 -16.99 -0.77 10.20
C ALA A 14 -16.64 0.65 9.76
N GLU A 15 -17.68 1.46 9.54
CA GLU A 15 -17.51 2.89 9.29
C GLU A 15 -17.09 3.63 10.55
N CYS A 16 -16.35 4.70 10.37
CA CYS A 16 -16.02 5.66 11.42
C CYS A 16 -15.89 7.06 10.83
N THR A 17 -15.81 8.08 11.71
CA THR A 17 -15.71 9.48 11.27
C THR A 17 -14.55 9.66 10.30
N ALA A 18 -14.85 10.19 9.10
CA ALA A 18 -13.91 10.44 8.02
C ALA A 18 -13.06 9.22 7.60
N GLY A 19 -13.63 8.02 7.70
CA GLY A 19 -12.94 6.83 7.26
C GLY A 19 -13.64 5.53 7.63
N MET A 20 -12.86 4.46 7.59
CA MET A 20 -13.32 3.11 7.93
C MET A 20 -12.24 2.36 8.71
N ILE A 21 -12.68 1.41 9.52
CA ILE A 21 -11.79 0.46 10.19
C ILE A 21 -12.04 -0.94 9.62
N ASN A 22 -10.99 -1.67 9.32
CA ASN A 22 -11.11 -3.03 8.80
C ASN A 22 -10.06 -3.97 9.39
N ALA A 23 -10.45 -5.21 9.53
CA ALA A 23 -9.58 -6.34 9.81
C ALA A 23 -9.98 -7.51 8.90
N VAL A 24 -10.07 -7.28 7.61
CA VAL A 24 -10.41 -8.31 6.61
C VAL A 24 -9.38 -9.45 6.65
N GLY A 25 -8.13 -9.12 6.90
CA GLY A 25 -7.01 -10.04 6.82
C GLY A 25 -6.49 -10.17 5.38
N LEU A 26 -5.76 -11.22 5.11
CA LEU A 26 -5.17 -11.48 3.79
C LEU A 26 -6.09 -12.31 2.89
N GLN A 27 -7.40 -12.12 2.97
CA GLN A 27 -8.35 -12.89 2.15
C GLN A 27 -7.97 -12.84 0.66
N ASN A 28 -7.61 -14.01 0.13
CA ASN A 28 -7.20 -14.17 -1.26
C ASN A 28 -7.32 -15.63 -1.70
N PRO A 29 -7.47 -15.91 -3.01
CA PRO A 29 -7.61 -17.27 -3.52
C PRO A 29 -6.28 -18.05 -3.62
N GLY A 30 -5.14 -17.44 -3.34
CA GLY A 30 -3.80 -17.98 -3.49
C GLY A 30 -3.17 -17.69 -4.85
N VAL A 31 -1.83 -17.64 -4.89
CA VAL A 31 -1.07 -17.23 -6.07
C VAL A 31 -1.34 -18.14 -7.28
N HIS A 32 -1.49 -19.44 -7.11
CA HIS A 32 -1.80 -20.36 -8.19
C HIS A 32 -3.15 -20.07 -8.86
N HIS A 33 -4.19 -19.80 -8.05
CA HIS A 33 -5.48 -19.42 -8.60
C HIS A 33 -5.39 -18.09 -9.37
N VAL A 34 -4.67 -17.13 -8.82
CA VAL A 34 -4.49 -15.80 -9.46
C VAL A 34 -3.77 -15.93 -10.81
N THR A 35 -2.68 -16.70 -10.90
CA THR A 35 -1.95 -16.88 -12.17
C THR A 35 -2.72 -17.71 -13.19
N GLN A 36 -3.52 -18.68 -12.74
CA GLN A 36 -4.26 -19.58 -13.63
C GLN A 36 -5.64 -19.07 -14.04
N HIS A 37 -6.26 -18.18 -13.26
CA HIS A 37 -7.63 -17.74 -13.49
C HIS A 37 -7.75 -16.22 -13.51
N GLU A 38 -7.36 -15.50 -12.44
CA GLU A 38 -7.65 -14.07 -12.31
C GLU A 38 -6.87 -13.21 -13.33
N LEU A 39 -5.58 -13.44 -13.49
CA LEU A 39 -4.78 -12.68 -14.47
C LEU A 39 -5.21 -12.96 -15.92
N PRO A 40 -5.45 -14.22 -16.34
CA PRO A 40 -6.01 -14.49 -17.66
C PRO A 40 -7.36 -13.83 -17.94
N GLU A 41 -8.27 -13.80 -16.96
CA GLU A 41 -9.55 -13.11 -17.10
C GLU A 41 -9.37 -11.59 -17.16
N LEU A 42 -8.52 -11.03 -16.30
CA LEU A 42 -8.19 -9.60 -16.33
C LEU A 42 -7.58 -9.18 -17.66
N LYS A 43 -6.70 -9.98 -18.26
CA LYS A 43 -6.04 -9.69 -19.54
C LYS A 43 -7.03 -9.53 -20.70
N LYS A 44 -8.23 -10.13 -20.61
CA LYS A 44 -9.29 -10.00 -21.64
C LYS A 44 -9.87 -8.59 -21.71
N ILE A 45 -9.88 -7.85 -20.59
CA ILE A 45 -10.54 -6.55 -20.44
C ILE A 45 -9.57 -5.41 -20.12
N PHE A 46 -8.39 -5.71 -19.64
CA PHE A 46 -7.39 -4.71 -19.27
C PHE A 46 -6.00 -5.13 -19.77
N HIS A 47 -5.42 -4.32 -20.69
CA HIS A 47 -4.22 -4.68 -21.42
C HIS A 47 -2.95 -3.97 -20.92
N LYS A 48 -3.05 -3.12 -19.91
CA LYS A 48 -1.89 -2.47 -19.28
C LYS A 48 -1.29 -3.36 -18.19
N PRO A 49 0.02 -3.21 -17.88
CA PRO A 49 0.61 -3.86 -16.73
C PRO A 49 -0.09 -3.48 -15.43
N VAL A 50 -0.18 -4.44 -14.52
CA VAL A 50 -0.75 -4.23 -13.17
C VAL A 50 0.32 -4.35 -12.10
N ILE A 51 0.05 -3.77 -10.94
CA ILE A 51 0.84 -3.94 -9.73
C ILE A 51 0.24 -5.12 -8.94
N ALA A 52 1.03 -6.14 -8.70
CA ALA A 52 0.62 -7.27 -7.87
C ALA A 52 1.02 -7.04 -6.42
N ASN A 53 0.04 -6.89 -5.53
CA ASN A 53 0.30 -6.81 -4.08
C ASN A 53 0.55 -8.21 -3.53
N VAL A 54 1.74 -8.42 -2.97
CA VAL A 54 2.21 -9.69 -2.45
C VAL A 54 2.27 -9.63 -0.93
N SER A 55 1.74 -10.66 -0.27
CA SER A 55 1.84 -10.86 1.18
C SER A 55 2.27 -12.29 1.47
N GLY A 56 2.91 -12.51 2.61
CA GLY A 56 3.36 -13.82 3.07
C GLY A 56 3.35 -13.91 4.59
N PHE A 57 3.47 -15.11 5.12
CA PHE A 57 3.62 -15.39 6.55
C PHE A 57 5.07 -15.75 6.92
N SER A 58 5.90 -16.01 5.92
CA SER A 58 7.34 -16.24 6.05
C SER A 58 8.10 -15.59 4.90
N VAL A 59 9.41 -15.45 5.02
CA VAL A 59 10.28 -14.93 3.95
C VAL A 59 10.18 -15.79 2.70
N GLU A 60 10.06 -17.11 2.87
CA GLU A 60 9.90 -18.09 1.80
C GLU A 60 8.59 -17.89 1.05
N ASP A 61 7.49 -17.58 1.75
CA ASP A 61 6.19 -17.30 1.13
C ASP A 61 6.26 -16.10 0.19
N TYR A 62 6.94 -15.02 0.62
CA TYR A 62 7.16 -13.84 -0.21
C TYR A 62 7.98 -14.17 -1.45
N ALA A 63 9.12 -14.85 -1.28
CA ALA A 63 10.00 -15.23 -2.37
C ALA A 63 9.28 -16.16 -3.37
N TYR A 64 8.61 -17.21 -2.87
CA TYR A 64 7.87 -18.14 -3.72
C TYR A 64 6.77 -17.47 -4.53
N THR A 65 5.98 -16.60 -3.89
CA THR A 65 4.90 -15.86 -4.56
C THR A 65 5.45 -14.93 -5.65
N CYS A 66 6.52 -14.19 -5.33
CA CYS A 66 7.16 -13.30 -6.29
C CYS A 66 7.77 -14.06 -7.47
N GLN A 67 8.39 -15.23 -7.23
CA GLN A 67 8.94 -16.08 -8.29
C GLN A 67 7.87 -16.59 -9.27
N LEU A 68 6.66 -16.87 -8.79
CA LEU A 68 5.55 -17.25 -9.66
C LEU A 68 5.04 -16.06 -10.48
N LEU A 69 4.86 -14.91 -9.84
CA LEU A 69 4.38 -13.69 -10.49
C LEU A 69 5.41 -13.06 -11.44
N ASP A 70 6.71 -13.35 -11.26
CA ASP A 70 7.76 -12.92 -12.19
C ASP A 70 7.52 -13.40 -13.62
N LYS A 71 6.91 -14.58 -13.77
CA LYS A 71 6.59 -15.21 -15.06
C LYS A 71 5.37 -14.60 -15.77
N GLU A 72 4.57 -13.82 -15.05
CA GLU A 72 3.32 -13.26 -15.56
C GLU A 72 3.58 -11.94 -16.31
N GLU A 73 3.44 -11.94 -17.62
CA GLU A 73 3.67 -10.79 -18.48
C GLU A 73 2.84 -9.55 -18.07
N GLN A 74 1.60 -9.76 -17.62
CA GLN A 74 0.70 -8.68 -17.21
C GLN A 74 1.10 -8.02 -15.88
N VAL A 75 1.92 -8.66 -15.06
CA VAL A 75 2.44 -8.08 -13.81
C VAL A 75 3.65 -7.22 -14.14
N GLY A 76 3.53 -5.91 -13.95
CA GLY A 76 4.60 -4.94 -14.21
C GLY A 76 5.45 -4.60 -12.99
N ILE A 77 4.85 -4.63 -11.80
CA ILE A 77 5.50 -4.31 -10.52
C ILE A 77 5.02 -5.29 -9.46
N LEU A 78 5.92 -5.69 -8.56
CA LEU A 78 5.60 -6.44 -7.36
C LEU A 78 5.59 -5.49 -6.16
N GLU A 79 4.41 -5.27 -5.56
CA GLU A 79 4.27 -4.52 -4.32
C GLU A 79 4.27 -5.49 -3.14
N VAL A 80 5.40 -5.56 -2.44
CA VAL A 80 5.61 -6.49 -1.32
C VAL A 80 5.10 -5.86 -0.03
N ASN A 81 4.00 -6.38 0.49
CA ASN A 81 3.33 -5.87 1.67
C ASN A 81 3.92 -6.50 2.95
N VAL A 82 4.92 -5.84 3.53
CA VAL A 82 5.54 -6.26 4.80
C VAL A 82 4.74 -5.80 6.03
N SER A 83 3.64 -5.10 5.83
CA SER A 83 2.86 -4.42 6.90
C SER A 83 1.83 -5.32 7.59
N CYS A 84 1.79 -6.63 7.32
CA CYS A 84 0.76 -7.51 7.86
C CYS A 84 0.95 -7.71 9.37
N PRO A 85 0.04 -7.17 10.24
CA PRO A 85 0.21 -7.20 11.69
C PRO A 85 -0.13 -8.56 12.33
N ASN A 86 -0.63 -9.53 11.55
CA ASN A 86 -1.24 -10.76 12.05
C ASN A 86 -0.43 -12.00 11.66
N VAL A 87 0.82 -12.06 12.05
CA VAL A 87 1.54 -13.34 12.06
C VAL A 87 1.14 -14.06 13.35
N HIS A 88 0.17 -14.97 13.27
CA HIS A 88 -0.14 -15.90 14.36
C HIS A 88 1.09 -16.78 14.60
N GLY A 89 1.80 -16.55 15.69
CA GLY A 89 2.96 -17.36 16.07
C GLY A 89 4.07 -16.59 16.80
N GLY A 90 3.80 -15.36 17.28
CA GLY A 90 4.75 -14.63 18.14
C GLY A 90 5.93 -13.99 17.38
N GLY A 91 5.85 -13.92 16.04
CA GLY A 91 6.83 -13.21 15.21
C GLY A 91 6.54 -11.72 15.14
N MET A 92 7.59 -10.89 15.15
CA MET A 92 7.51 -9.46 14.84
C MET A 92 6.92 -9.29 13.42
N SER A 93 6.07 -8.28 13.24
CA SER A 93 5.64 -7.87 11.89
C SER A 93 6.89 -7.51 11.08
N PHE A 94 7.06 -8.11 9.90
CA PHE A 94 8.22 -7.85 9.02
C PHE A 94 8.43 -6.37 8.73
N GLY A 95 7.38 -5.56 8.78
CA GLY A 95 7.43 -4.13 8.48
C GLY A 95 7.61 -3.21 9.69
N THR A 96 7.88 -3.74 10.89
CA THR A 96 8.14 -2.93 12.10
C THR A 96 9.62 -2.92 12.50
N ASP A 97 10.41 -3.82 11.93
CA ASP A 97 11.85 -3.92 12.16
C ASP A 97 12.61 -3.77 10.82
N PRO A 98 13.60 -2.85 10.74
CA PRO A 98 14.37 -2.61 9.53
C PRO A 98 15.11 -3.86 9.00
N ALA A 99 15.65 -4.70 9.89
CA ALA A 99 16.41 -5.89 9.49
C ALA A 99 15.49 -6.94 8.87
N CYS A 100 14.30 -7.15 9.45
CA CYS A 100 13.29 -8.06 8.92
C CYS A 100 12.75 -7.59 7.54
N ALA A 101 12.49 -6.29 7.38
CA ALA A 101 12.05 -5.72 6.10
C ALA A 101 13.13 -5.88 5.02
N ALA A 102 14.39 -5.65 5.37
CA ALA A 102 15.53 -5.84 4.48
C ALA A 102 15.74 -7.33 4.11
N GLU A 103 15.51 -8.27 5.02
CA GLU A 103 15.59 -9.70 4.75
C GLU A 103 14.56 -10.13 3.69
N VAL A 104 13.29 -9.76 3.87
CA VAL A 104 12.23 -10.02 2.87
C VAL A 104 12.60 -9.38 1.52
N THR A 105 13.08 -8.13 1.54
CA THR A 105 13.48 -7.42 0.32
C THR A 105 14.56 -8.19 -0.44
N ARG A 106 15.64 -8.61 0.23
CA ARG A 106 16.73 -9.39 -0.39
C ARG A 106 16.22 -10.72 -0.94
N ALA A 107 15.40 -11.44 -0.19
CA ALA A 107 14.87 -12.73 -0.62
C ALA A 107 13.99 -12.59 -1.88
N VAL A 108 13.15 -11.57 -1.95
CA VAL A 108 12.32 -11.28 -3.12
C VAL A 108 13.19 -10.85 -4.31
N LYS A 109 14.13 -9.94 -4.13
CA LYS A 109 15.03 -9.48 -5.19
C LYS A 109 15.89 -10.59 -5.79
N ALA A 110 16.19 -11.63 -5.03
CA ALA A 110 16.94 -12.79 -5.50
C ALA A 110 16.17 -13.69 -6.50
N VAL A 111 14.82 -13.58 -6.56
CA VAL A 111 13.97 -14.51 -7.32
C VAL A 111 13.12 -13.82 -8.39
N THR A 112 13.24 -12.51 -8.58
CA THR A 112 12.47 -11.76 -9.58
C THR A 112 13.33 -10.76 -10.35
N THR A 113 12.98 -10.57 -11.61
CA THR A 113 13.56 -9.52 -12.48
C THR A 113 12.69 -8.27 -12.54
N LYS A 114 11.45 -8.35 -12.04
CA LYS A 114 10.51 -7.23 -12.03
C LYS A 114 10.87 -6.20 -10.97
N PRO A 115 10.48 -4.93 -11.16
CA PRO A 115 10.59 -3.91 -10.12
C PRO A 115 9.85 -4.32 -8.83
N VAL A 116 10.54 -4.18 -7.69
CA VAL A 116 10.02 -4.52 -6.35
C VAL A 116 9.83 -3.25 -5.53
N PHE A 117 8.60 -2.96 -5.16
CA PHE A 117 8.22 -1.88 -4.26
C PHE A 117 7.84 -2.46 -2.90
N ILE A 118 8.41 -1.93 -1.82
CA ILE A 118 8.10 -2.41 -0.46
C ILE A 118 7.04 -1.52 0.16
N LYS A 119 5.90 -2.12 0.54
CA LYS A 119 4.79 -1.38 1.17
C LYS A 119 4.93 -1.35 2.68
N LEU A 120 5.18 -0.14 3.20
CA LEU A 120 5.50 0.10 4.59
C LEU A 120 4.28 0.37 5.47
N SER A 121 4.41 -0.04 6.75
CA SER A 121 3.45 0.24 7.81
C SER A 121 3.66 1.64 8.40
N PRO A 122 2.59 2.42 8.65
CA PRO A 122 2.67 3.67 9.40
C PRO A 122 2.78 3.45 10.92
N ASN A 123 2.62 2.23 11.41
CA ASN A 123 2.55 1.91 12.84
C ASN A 123 3.95 1.69 13.43
N VAL A 124 4.84 2.62 13.15
CA VAL A 124 6.25 2.61 13.56
C VAL A 124 6.69 3.99 14.03
N THR A 125 7.72 4.04 14.84
CA THR A 125 8.27 5.31 15.34
C THR A 125 9.10 6.00 14.27
N ASP A 126 9.91 5.23 13.52
CA ASP A 126 10.79 5.73 12.46
C ASP A 126 10.59 4.93 11.16
N ILE A 127 9.78 5.49 10.26
CA ILE A 127 9.52 4.88 8.95
C ILE A 127 10.70 5.05 7.99
N VAL A 128 11.55 6.07 8.22
CA VAL A 128 12.72 6.35 7.37
C VAL A 128 13.78 5.27 7.55
N ALA A 129 14.00 4.83 8.78
CA ALA A 129 14.96 3.74 9.07
C ALA A 129 14.59 2.45 8.31
N ILE A 130 13.28 2.12 8.25
CA ILE A 130 12.80 0.93 7.51
C ILE A 130 12.93 1.13 6.00
N ALA A 131 12.56 2.32 5.48
CA ALA A 131 12.67 2.64 4.07
C ALA A 131 14.13 2.53 3.57
N LYS A 132 15.10 3.09 4.32
CA LYS A 132 16.53 2.99 4.01
C LYS A 132 17.03 1.56 4.02
N ALA A 133 16.64 0.76 5.01
CA ALA A 133 17.01 -0.65 5.05
C ALA A 133 16.49 -1.45 3.84
N CYS A 134 15.27 -1.13 3.35
CA CYS A 134 14.74 -1.71 2.13
C CYS A 134 15.50 -1.23 0.88
N GLU A 135 15.83 0.06 0.78
CA GLU A 135 16.63 0.62 -0.31
C GLU A 135 18.01 -0.04 -0.37
N GLU A 136 18.72 -0.13 0.77
CA GLU A 136 20.02 -0.81 0.88
C GLU A 136 19.95 -2.30 0.55
N ALA A 137 18.80 -2.94 0.80
CA ALA A 137 18.53 -4.32 0.43
C ALA A 137 18.18 -4.52 -1.06
N GLY A 138 18.10 -3.45 -1.84
CA GLY A 138 17.90 -3.47 -3.29
C GLY A 138 16.46 -3.29 -3.75
N ALA A 139 15.57 -2.73 -2.93
CA ALA A 139 14.23 -2.32 -3.38
C ALA A 139 14.32 -1.32 -4.52
N ASP A 140 13.43 -1.43 -5.52
CA ASP A 140 13.35 -0.49 -6.65
C ASP A 140 12.44 0.71 -6.34
N GLY A 141 11.67 0.65 -5.25
CA GLY A 141 10.84 1.73 -4.76
C GLY A 141 10.17 1.41 -3.42
N ILE A 142 9.60 2.44 -2.82
CA ILE A 142 8.84 2.34 -1.56
C ILE A 142 7.40 2.74 -1.82
N CYS A 143 6.45 1.98 -1.29
CA CYS A 143 5.04 2.36 -1.21
C CYS A 143 4.66 2.63 0.25
N LEU A 144 4.03 3.73 0.53
CA LEU A 144 3.54 4.07 1.85
C LEU A 144 2.35 5.04 1.76
N ILE A 145 1.42 4.90 2.68
CA ILE A 145 1.37 4.09 3.90
C ILE A 145 0.33 2.97 3.77
N ASN A 146 0.50 1.89 4.52
CA ASN A 146 -0.58 0.97 4.83
C ASN A 146 -1.52 1.63 5.87
N THR A 147 -2.46 0.91 6.45
CA THR A 147 -3.46 1.43 7.37
C THR A 147 -2.87 1.71 8.77
N LEU A 148 -3.37 2.76 9.44
CA LEU A 148 -3.10 3.03 10.85
C LEU A 148 -3.88 2.05 11.72
N LEU A 149 -3.28 1.58 12.81
CA LEU A 149 -3.98 0.74 13.78
C LEU A 149 -4.99 1.59 14.56
N GLY A 150 -6.24 1.13 14.62
CA GLY A 150 -7.31 1.81 15.31
C GLY A 150 -8.31 0.85 15.95
N MET A 151 -9.20 1.39 16.77
CA MET A 151 -10.28 0.67 17.46
C MET A 151 -11.53 1.53 17.58
N ARG A 152 -12.71 0.91 17.47
CA ARG A 152 -14.00 1.54 17.80
C ARG A 152 -14.78 0.62 18.72
N ILE A 153 -15.56 1.22 19.60
CA ILE A 153 -16.43 0.52 20.58
C ILE A 153 -17.88 0.83 20.25
N ASP A 154 -18.71 -0.22 20.18
CA ASP A 154 -20.16 -0.11 20.18
C ASP A 154 -20.62 0.17 21.61
N LEU A 155 -21.08 1.40 21.86
CA LEU A 155 -21.45 1.88 23.20
C LEU A 155 -22.65 1.11 23.79
N ASN A 156 -23.58 0.67 22.93
CA ASN A 156 -24.77 -0.06 23.40
C ASN A 156 -24.43 -1.50 23.80
N ARG A 157 -23.58 -2.14 23.00
CA ARG A 157 -23.16 -3.52 23.23
C ARG A 157 -21.93 -3.63 24.13
N ARG A 158 -21.24 -2.51 24.41
CA ARG A 158 -20.02 -2.41 25.21
C ARG A 158 -18.93 -3.39 24.74
N ARG A 159 -18.74 -3.47 23.42
CA ARG A 159 -17.74 -4.36 22.79
C ARG A 159 -17.16 -3.73 21.52
N PRO A 160 -16.03 -4.23 21.01
CA PRO A 160 -15.47 -3.78 19.73
C PRO A 160 -16.49 -3.90 18.59
N VAL A 161 -16.44 -2.96 17.65
CA VAL A 161 -17.32 -2.96 16.45
C VAL A 161 -16.93 -4.04 15.44
N ILE A 162 -15.69 -4.51 15.48
CA ILE A 162 -15.16 -5.60 14.63
C ILE A 162 -14.67 -6.77 15.50
N ALA A 163 -14.72 -7.98 14.96
CA ALA A 163 -14.40 -9.21 15.70
C ALA A 163 -12.95 -9.26 16.20
N ASN A 164 -12.01 -8.70 15.45
CA ASN A 164 -10.58 -8.64 15.79
C ASN A 164 -10.21 -7.58 16.82
N THR A 165 -11.18 -6.90 17.43
CA THR A 165 -10.96 -5.82 18.41
C THR A 165 -10.34 -4.58 17.80
N MET A 166 -9.16 -4.70 17.20
CA MET A 166 -8.42 -3.65 16.49
C MET A 166 -8.33 -3.95 15.00
N GLY A 167 -8.26 -2.91 14.18
CA GLY A 167 -8.12 -3.03 12.73
C GLY A 167 -7.43 -1.83 12.10
N GLY A 168 -7.17 -1.93 10.81
CA GLY A 168 -6.56 -0.85 10.04
C GLY A 168 -7.55 0.27 9.77
N PHE A 169 -7.18 1.49 10.15
CA PHE A 169 -7.92 2.71 9.88
C PHE A 169 -7.46 3.34 8.57
N SER A 170 -8.39 3.64 7.67
CA SER A 170 -8.16 4.25 6.36
C SER A 170 -9.26 5.26 6.04
N GLY A 171 -9.05 6.07 5.01
CA GLY A 171 -9.96 7.13 4.59
C GLY A 171 -9.36 8.53 4.75
N PRO A 172 -10.11 9.62 4.49
CA PRO A 172 -9.59 11.00 4.44
C PRO A 172 -8.83 11.43 5.70
N ALA A 173 -9.22 10.94 6.87
CA ALA A 173 -8.60 11.33 8.13
C ALA A 173 -7.11 10.91 8.26
N VAL A 174 -6.64 9.94 7.48
CA VAL A 174 -5.23 9.53 7.52
C VAL A 174 -4.34 10.31 6.54
N PHE A 175 -4.93 11.12 5.66
CA PHE A 175 -4.20 11.82 4.60
C PHE A 175 -3.02 12.67 5.11
N PRO A 176 -3.16 13.53 6.13
CA PRO A 176 -2.03 14.33 6.63
C PRO A 176 -0.89 13.48 7.18
N VAL A 177 -1.19 12.31 7.74
CA VAL A 177 -0.17 11.36 8.21
C VAL A 177 0.57 10.76 7.03
N ALA A 178 -0.16 10.38 5.96
CA ALA A 178 0.42 9.84 4.74
C ALA A 178 1.35 10.85 4.06
N VAL A 179 0.89 12.10 3.88
CA VAL A 179 1.69 13.20 3.28
C VAL A 179 2.99 13.40 4.05
N ARG A 180 2.93 13.50 5.40
CA ARG A 180 4.12 13.63 6.24
C ARG A 180 5.10 12.48 6.05
N MET A 181 4.62 11.24 6.06
CA MET A 181 5.48 10.07 5.92
C MET A 181 6.09 9.96 4.52
N VAL A 182 5.33 10.27 3.47
CA VAL A 182 5.85 10.36 2.09
C VAL A 182 6.96 11.39 2.00
N TYR A 183 6.74 12.60 2.55
CA TYR A 183 7.76 13.64 2.59
C TYR A 183 9.04 13.18 3.28
N GLN A 184 8.93 12.55 4.46
CA GLN A 184 10.09 12.07 5.22
C GLN A 184 10.89 11.01 4.44
N VAL A 185 10.21 10.03 3.82
CA VAL A 185 10.87 8.96 3.07
C VAL A 185 11.45 9.48 1.75
N ALA A 186 10.69 10.28 1.00
CA ALA A 186 11.18 10.86 -0.25
C ALA A 186 12.38 11.81 -0.07
N SER A 187 12.47 12.47 1.11
CA SER A 187 13.64 13.31 1.45
C SER A 187 14.86 12.50 1.87
N ALA A 188 14.70 11.23 2.24
CA ALA A 188 15.75 10.41 2.82
C ALA A 188 16.25 9.28 1.92
N CYS A 189 15.45 8.85 0.94
CA CYS A 189 15.75 7.77 -0.01
C CYS A 189 15.90 8.32 -1.43
N ASN A 190 16.67 7.61 -2.26
CA ASN A 190 16.93 7.99 -3.65
C ASN A 190 16.07 7.20 -4.65
N ILE A 191 15.30 6.23 -4.19
CA ILE A 191 14.40 5.41 -5.01
C ILE A 191 12.99 6.00 -5.06
N PRO A 192 12.20 5.72 -6.12
CA PRO A 192 10.84 6.22 -6.27
C PRO A 192 9.94 5.90 -5.08
N VAL A 193 9.08 6.86 -4.73
CA VAL A 193 8.09 6.71 -3.66
C VAL A 193 6.69 6.72 -4.25
N MET A 194 5.89 5.72 -3.93
CA MET A 194 4.47 5.64 -4.26
C MET A 194 3.64 6.00 -3.04
N GLY A 195 2.93 7.14 -3.09
CA GLY A 195 2.12 7.64 -1.98
C GLY A 195 0.74 7.00 -1.93
N CYS A 196 0.31 6.58 -0.75
CA CYS A 196 -1.01 6.00 -0.49
C CYS A 196 -1.52 6.42 0.89
N GLY A 197 -2.81 6.71 0.99
CA GLY A 197 -3.47 6.97 2.28
C GLY A 197 -4.33 8.23 2.26
N GLY A 198 -5.64 8.05 2.30
CA GLY A 198 -6.62 9.12 2.43
C GLY A 198 -6.88 9.96 1.17
N VAL A 199 -6.29 9.64 0.04
CA VAL A 199 -6.49 10.33 -1.24
C VAL A 199 -7.93 10.17 -1.73
N THR A 200 -8.60 11.30 -1.99
CA THR A 200 -10.00 11.36 -2.43
C THR A 200 -10.25 12.31 -3.60
N SER A 201 -9.29 13.15 -3.93
CA SER A 201 -9.41 14.17 -4.96
C SER A 201 -8.14 14.34 -5.79
N ALA A 202 -8.25 15.03 -6.93
CA ALA A 202 -7.09 15.41 -7.74
C ALA A 202 -6.14 16.37 -6.98
N ARG A 203 -6.66 17.21 -6.09
CA ARG A 203 -5.82 18.08 -5.23
C ARG A 203 -4.98 17.25 -4.26
N ASP A 204 -5.54 16.20 -3.67
CA ASP A 204 -4.79 15.30 -2.79
C ASP A 204 -3.65 14.59 -3.56
N VAL A 205 -3.89 14.22 -4.82
CA VAL A 205 -2.84 13.64 -5.68
C VAL A 205 -1.70 14.64 -5.87
N VAL A 206 -1.99 15.89 -6.23
CA VAL A 206 -0.98 16.92 -6.42
C VAL A 206 -0.21 17.17 -5.12
N GLU A 207 -0.90 17.28 -3.98
CA GLU A 207 -0.27 17.48 -2.66
C GLU A 207 0.67 16.32 -2.31
N MET A 208 0.24 15.08 -2.54
CA MET A 208 1.07 13.90 -2.30
C MET A 208 2.33 13.89 -3.19
N MET A 209 2.20 14.31 -4.46
CA MET A 209 3.34 14.45 -5.37
C MET A 209 4.27 15.60 -4.95
N MET A 210 3.74 16.73 -4.51
CA MET A 210 4.55 17.81 -3.95
C MET A 210 5.35 17.38 -2.73
N ALA A 211 4.81 16.45 -1.91
CA ALA A 211 5.54 15.84 -0.80
C ALA A 211 6.65 14.86 -1.25
N GLY A 212 6.71 14.49 -2.53
CA GLY A 212 7.76 13.65 -3.10
C GLY A 212 7.30 12.32 -3.68
N ALA A 213 5.99 12.04 -3.70
CA ALA A 213 5.49 10.84 -4.37
C ALA A 213 5.67 10.95 -5.89
N THR A 214 6.20 9.90 -6.52
CA THR A 214 6.33 9.77 -7.98
C THR A 214 5.07 9.16 -8.62
N ALA A 215 4.27 8.47 -7.81
CA ALA A 215 2.96 7.92 -8.18
C ALA A 215 2.06 7.90 -6.94
N VAL A 216 0.74 7.84 -7.14
CA VAL A 216 -0.24 7.88 -6.05
C VAL A 216 -1.23 6.74 -6.20
N GLN A 217 -1.50 6.05 -5.09
CA GLN A 217 -2.53 5.01 -4.99
C GLN A 217 -3.78 5.55 -4.29
N VAL A 218 -4.94 5.16 -4.80
CA VAL A 218 -6.25 5.47 -4.22
C VAL A 218 -6.88 4.18 -3.69
N GLY A 219 -7.09 4.10 -2.38
CA GLY A 219 -7.63 2.90 -1.72
C GLY A 219 -9.09 3.07 -1.30
N ALA A 220 -9.32 3.53 -0.07
CA ALA A 220 -10.63 3.58 0.57
C ALA A 220 -11.70 4.39 -0.22
N ALA A 221 -11.30 5.40 -0.98
CA ALA A 221 -12.22 6.18 -1.80
C ALA A 221 -12.99 5.33 -2.83
N ASN A 222 -12.35 4.27 -3.38
CA ASN A 222 -13.02 3.36 -4.32
C ASN A 222 -14.10 2.49 -3.67
N LEU A 223 -14.08 2.33 -2.34
CA LEU A 223 -15.13 1.61 -1.60
C LEU A 223 -16.36 2.49 -1.36
N VAL A 224 -16.18 3.82 -1.37
CA VAL A 224 -17.25 4.82 -1.27
C VAL A 224 -17.83 5.12 -2.65
N ASP A 225 -16.93 5.31 -3.63
CA ASP A 225 -17.28 5.59 -5.02
C ASP A 225 -16.40 4.75 -5.97
N PRO A 226 -16.94 3.72 -6.63
CA PRO A 226 -16.19 2.88 -7.57
C PRO A 226 -15.54 3.64 -8.73
N TYR A 227 -16.01 4.86 -9.00
CA TYR A 227 -15.47 5.75 -10.05
C TYR A 227 -14.48 6.79 -9.52
N ALA A 228 -14.05 6.69 -8.25
CA ALA A 228 -13.16 7.68 -7.63
C ALA A 228 -11.89 7.90 -8.45
N CYS A 229 -11.18 6.85 -8.85
CA CYS A 229 -9.98 6.97 -9.67
C CYS A 229 -10.24 7.65 -11.01
N LYS A 230 -11.36 7.32 -11.68
CA LYS A 230 -11.74 7.94 -12.96
C LYS A 230 -11.94 9.45 -12.76
N LYS A 231 -12.76 9.84 -11.77
CA LYS A 231 -13.03 11.25 -11.46
C LYS A 231 -11.76 12.02 -11.13
N ILE A 232 -10.89 11.45 -10.30
CA ILE A 232 -9.61 12.05 -9.96
C ILE A 232 -8.77 12.31 -11.22
N ILE A 233 -8.68 11.33 -12.13
CA ILE A 233 -7.91 11.46 -13.38
C ILE A 233 -8.51 12.52 -14.29
N GLU A 234 -9.83 12.58 -14.41
CA GLU A 234 -10.55 13.55 -15.23
C GLU A 234 -10.41 14.99 -14.68
N ASP A 235 -10.33 15.16 -13.35
CA ASP A 235 -10.18 16.45 -12.69
C ASP A 235 -8.73 16.97 -12.68
N LEU A 236 -7.73 16.09 -12.80
CA LEU A 236 -6.30 16.48 -12.74
C LEU A 236 -5.92 17.63 -13.69
N PRO A 237 -6.32 17.64 -14.97
CA PRO A 237 -5.98 18.75 -15.88
C PRO A 237 -6.50 20.11 -15.38
N THR A 238 -7.71 20.14 -14.83
CA THR A 238 -8.32 21.37 -14.27
C THR A 238 -7.54 21.83 -13.04
N VAL A 239 -7.24 20.93 -12.11
CA VAL A 239 -6.46 21.25 -10.90
C VAL A 239 -5.05 21.72 -11.26
N CYS A 240 -4.40 21.12 -12.24
CA CYS A 240 -3.09 21.55 -12.72
C CYS A 240 -3.15 22.99 -13.29
N ALA A 241 -4.16 23.28 -14.12
CA ALA A 241 -4.36 24.62 -14.67
C ALA A 241 -4.60 25.68 -13.58
N ASP A 242 -5.47 25.38 -12.60
CA ASP A 242 -5.75 26.25 -11.46
C ASP A 242 -4.50 26.57 -10.62
N LEU A 243 -3.57 25.62 -10.54
CA LEU A 243 -2.33 25.73 -9.76
C LEU A 243 -1.12 26.21 -10.59
N GLY A 244 -1.30 26.46 -11.89
CA GLY A 244 -0.22 26.87 -12.80
C GLY A 244 0.83 25.76 -13.02
N ILE A 245 0.40 24.50 -13.02
CA ILE A 245 1.25 23.33 -13.20
C ILE A 245 1.16 22.87 -14.66
N ASP A 246 2.25 22.95 -15.40
CA ASP A 246 2.30 22.48 -16.78
C ASP A 246 2.43 20.96 -16.89
N LYS A 247 3.22 20.36 -16.00
CA LYS A 247 3.43 18.91 -15.94
C LYS A 247 3.43 18.42 -14.51
N LEU A 248 2.70 17.34 -14.23
CA LEU A 248 2.70 16.70 -12.90
C LEU A 248 4.09 16.29 -12.41
N SER A 249 4.99 15.87 -13.32
CA SER A 249 6.37 15.56 -12.97
C SER A 249 7.14 16.72 -12.34
N ASP A 250 6.77 17.96 -12.67
CA ASP A 250 7.51 19.15 -12.25
C ASP A 250 7.22 19.54 -10.79
N VAL A 251 6.16 18.95 -10.21
CA VAL A 251 5.79 19.19 -8.80
C VAL A 251 6.29 18.11 -7.85
N ILE A 252 6.97 17.08 -8.33
CA ILE A 252 7.46 15.99 -7.47
C ILE A 252 8.55 16.56 -6.54
N GLY A 253 8.26 16.52 -5.23
CA GLY A 253 9.22 16.90 -4.19
C GLY A 253 9.56 18.41 -4.17
N VAL A 254 8.68 19.28 -4.67
CA VAL A 254 8.93 20.74 -4.69
C VAL A 254 8.78 21.41 -3.33
N VAL A 255 8.23 20.72 -2.34
CA VAL A 255 8.12 21.27 -0.97
C VAL A 255 9.50 21.41 -0.39
N LYS A 256 9.92 22.68 -0.20
CA LYS A 256 11.20 23.04 0.42
C LYS A 256 10.97 23.31 1.90
N ASN A 257 11.94 22.93 2.70
CA ASN A 257 12.00 23.42 4.08
C ASN A 257 12.10 24.94 4.04
N GLY A 258 11.14 25.59 4.69
CA GLY A 258 11.14 27.03 4.85
C GLY A 258 12.29 27.51 5.73
#